data_f7339e12d29c67a54bbbbc1efe0b9d84
#
_entry.id   f7339e12d29c67a54bbbbc1efe0b9d84
#
_cell.length_a   1.000
_cell.length_b   1.000
_cell.length_c   1.000
_cell.angle_alpha   90.00
_cell.angle_beta   90.00
_cell.angle_gamma   90.00
#
_symmetry.space_group_name_H-M   'P 1'
#
loop_
_entity.id
_entity.type
_entity.pdbx_description
1 polymer ?
#
loop_
_entity_poly.entity_id
_entity_poly.type
_entity_poly.pdbx_seq_one_letter_code
_entity_poly.pdbx_strand_id
1 'polypeptide(L)'
;MILAGVLDKFPDLKIMLAHSGGALPALSSRLASCIDHDPVVASRLRHDARYYLGQLYFDAVAYGSEELGFVSSAIGRSSAYDAPSASASAISSLESEGKLRALGSSRMLFGTDHPFFPPLNGTDKWKSVTENLAAINGVAGWGDEEKAAVCGSNALRIFSIR
;
A
#
# COMPACT_ATOMS: atom_id res chain seq x y z
N MET A 1 15.64 3.05 -1.44
CA MET A 1 14.97 4.24 -0.93
C MET A 1 14.85 4.21 0.60
N ILE A 2 14.07 3.29 1.18
CA ILE A 2 13.92 3.19 2.65
C ILE A 2 15.29 3.11 3.32
N LEU A 3 16.10 2.09 3.04
CA LEU A 3 17.42 1.88 3.65
C LEU A 3 18.40 3.06 3.52
N ALA A 4 18.19 3.92 2.55
CA ALA A 4 19.01 5.11 2.34
C ALA A 4 18.45 6.37 3.04
N GLY A 5 17.36 6.24 3.82
CA GLY A 5 16.72 7.35 4.53
C GLY A 5 16.15 8.44 3.61
N VAL A 6 15.78 8.09 2.37
CA VAL A 6 15.28 9.09 1.40
C VAL A 6 13.98 9.69 1.88
N LEU A 7 13.08 8.88 2.42
CA LEU A 7 11.77 9.35 2.89
C LEU A 7 11.88 10.24 4.14
N ASP A 8 12.91 10.03 4.97
CA ASP A 8 13.20 10.90 6.11
C ASP A 8 13.77 12.26 5.69
N LYS A 9 14.53 12.28 4.59
CA LYS A 9 15.10 13.51 4.03
C LYS A 9 14.09 14.33 3.23
N PHE A 10 13.15 13.65 2.60
CA PHE A 10 12.17 14.26 1.70
C PHE A 10 10.76 13.75 2.05
N PRO A 11 10.19 14.19 3.19
CA PRO A 11 8.90 13.67 3.68
C PRO A 11 7.72 13.98 2.75
N ASP A 12 7.82 15.04 1.94
CA ASP A 12 6.78 15.44 0.99
C ASP A 12 6.89 14.72 -0.36
N LEU A 13 7.90 13.85 -0.52
CA LEU A 13 8.12 13.13 -1.77
C LEU A 13 7.01 12.09 -1.99
N LYS A 14 6.27 12.26 -3.07
CA LYS A 14 5.20 11.34 -3.46
C LYS A 14 5.76 10.26 -4.37
N ILE A 15 5.83 9.05 -3.86
CA ILE A 15 6.31 7.88 -4.60
C ILE A 15 5.19 6.87 -4.69
N MET A 16 4.82 6.48 -5.91
CA MET A 16 3.85 5.42 -6.16
C MET A 16 4.58 4.16 -6.60
N LEU A 17 4.24 3.05 -5.97
CA LEU A 17 4.72 1.72 -6.30
C LEU A 17 3.71 1.00 -7.17
N ALA A 18 4.17 0.46 -8.28
CA ALA A 18 3.36 -0.37 -9.17
C ALA A 18 3.10 -1.77 -8.56
N HIS A 19 2.07 -2.44 -9.09
CA HIS A 19 1.70 -3.81 -8.73
C HIS A 19 1.50 -3.99 -7.21
N SER A 20 0.74 -3.06 -6.62
CA SER A 20 0.46 -3.05 -5.18
C SER A 20 1.73 -3.11 -4.31
N GLY A 21 2.86 -2.61 -4.84
CA GLY A 21 4.16 -2.63 -4.18
C GLY A 21 4.90 -3.96 -4.26
N GLY A 22 4.40 -4.92 -5.04
CA GLY A 22 5.03 -6.23 -5.22
C GLY A 22 5.24 -6.96 -3.89
N ALA A 23 6.45 -7.41 -3.63
CA ALA A 23 6.79 -8.15 -2.42
C ALA A 23 6.96 -7.27 -1.17
N LEU A 24 7.03 -5.95 -1.30
CA LEU A 24 7.37 -5.06 -0.18
C LEU A 24 6.37 -5.16 1.00
N PRO A 25 5.05 -5.11 0.81
CA PRO A 25 4.11 -5.25 1.92
C PRO A 25 4.27 -6.58 2.67
N ALA A 26 4.43 -7.68 1.93
CA ALA A 26 4.57 -9.03 2.50
C ALA A 26 5.91 -9.23 3.24
N LEU A 27 6.98 -8.58 2.78
CA LEU A 27 8.31 -8.72 3.35
C LEU A 27 8.67 -7.58 4.32
N SER A 28 7.75 -6.68 4.63
CA SER A 28 8.04 -5.49 5.44
C SER A 28 8.58 -5.81 6.84
N SER A 29 8.02 -6.81 7.51
CA SER A 29 8.53 -7.27 8.82
C SER A 29 9.89 -7.92 8.73
N ARG A 30 10.17 -8.67 7.65
CA ARG A 30 11.51 -9.21 7.39
C ARG A 30 12.52 -8.11 7.12
N LEU A 31 12.13 -7.07 6.38
CA LEU A 31 12.97 -5.89 6.13
C LEU A 31 13.31 -5.18 7.45
N ALA A 32 12.32 -4.97 8.32
CA ALA A 32 12.53 -4.39 9.65
C ALA A 32 13.55 -5.21 10.45
N SER A 33 13.36 -6.52 10.55
CA SER A 33 14.29 -7.41 11.24
C SER A 33 15.72 -7.36 10.66
N CYS A 34 15.87 -7.28 9.33
CA CYS A 34 17.19 -7.14 8.71
C CYS A 34 17.85 -5.81 9.08
N ILE A 35 17.09 -4.73 9.16
CA ILE A 35 17.61 -3.41 9.55
C ILE A 35 18.06 -3.41 11.00
N ASP A 36 17.31 -4.02 11.91
CA ASP A 36 17.64 -4.11 13.32
C ASP A 36 19.00 -4.83 13.57
N HIS A 37 19.40 -5.71 12.64
CA HIS A 37 20.68 -6.42 12.69
C HIS A 37 21.82 -5.67 11.96
N ASP A 38 21.56 -4.49 11.38
CA ASP A 38 22.55 -3.63 10.74
C ASP A 38 22.55 -2.23 11.37
N PRO A 39 23.40 -2.00 12.41
CA PRO A 39 23.42 -0.72 13.10
C PRO A 39 23.73 0.49 12.20
N VAL A 40 24.46 0.27 11.10
CA VAL A 40 24.79 1.34 10.15
C VAL A 40 23.56 1.76 9.37
N VAL A 41 22.73 0.82 8.95
CA VAL A 41 21.47 1.11 8.26
C VAL A 41 20.44 1.65 9.26
N ALA A 42 20.30 1.03 10.43
CA ALA A 42 19.37 1.45 11.47
C ALA A 42 19.60 2.92 11.89
N SER A 43 20.86 3.34 12.03
CA SER A 43 21.19 4.72 12.40
C SER A 43 20.79 5.80 11.37
N ARG A 44 20.44 5.41 10.16
CA ARG A 44 19.98 6.33 9.09
C ARG A 44 18.48 6.58 9.08
N LEU A 45 17.73 5.73 9.79
CA LEU A 45 16.27 5.73 9.77
C LEU A 45 15.73 6.32 11.07
N ARG A 46 14.69 7.14 10.96
CA ARG A 46 13.98 7.71 12.11
C ARG A 46 12.91 6.79 12.65
N HIS A 47 12.40 5.89 11.81
CA HIS A 47 11.27 5.02 12.10
C HIS A 47 11.60 3.56 11.74
N ASP A 48 10.80 2.65 12.25
CA ASP A 48 10.81 1.25 11.79
C ASP A 48 10.50 1.18 10.28
N ALA A 49 11.07 0.19 9.59
CA ALA A 49 10.89 0.04 8.14
C ALA A 49 9.41 -0.05 7.71
N ARG A 50 8.56 -0.62 8.55
CA ARG A 50 7.12 -0.78 8.30
C ARG A 50 6.35 0.55 8.33
N TYR A 51 6.84 1.54 9.06
CA TYR A 51 6.28 2.90 9.07
C TYR A 51 6.26 3.52 7.68
N TYR A 52 7.32 3.30 6.91
CA TYR A 52 7.45 3.91 5.58
C TYR A 52 6.45 3.41 4.55
N LEU A 53 5.76 2.28 4.78
CA LEU A 53 4.64 1.88 3.94
C LEU A 53 3.53 2.94 3.92
N GLY A 54 3.27 3.59 5.05
CA GLY A 54 2.28 4.67 5.14
C GLY A 54 2.69 5.97 4.45
N GLN A 55 3.95 6.12 4.06
CA GLN A 55 4.44 7.29 3.30
C GLN A 55 4.44 7.07 1.79
N LEU A 56 4.32 5.83 1.35
CA LEU A 56 4.27 5.45 -0.05
C LEU A 56 2.83 5.42 -0.56
N TYR A 57 2.68 5.50 -1.86
CA TYR A 57 1.43 5.25 -2.57
C TYR A 57 1.55 3.96 -3.37
N PHE A 58 0.43 3.33 -3.64
CA PHE A 58 0.37 2.03 -4.32
C PHE A 58 -0.72 2.07 -5.38
N ASP A 59 -0.48 1.47 -6.53
CA ASP A 59 -1.59 1.15 -7.40
C ASP A 59 -2.39 -0.05 -6.85
N ALA A 60 -3.61 -0.20 -7.29
CA ALA A 60 -4.48 -1.30 -6.88
C ALA A 60 -4.46 -2.44 -7.92
N VAL A 61 -3.27 -2.73 -8.46
CA VAL A 61 -3.05 -3.83 -9.40
C VAL A 61 -2.63 -5.07 -8.65
N ALA A 62 -3.59 -5.90 -8.26
CA ALA A 62 -3.35 -7.15 -7.53
C ALA A 62 -4.18 -8.32 -8.05
N TYR A 63 -5.15 -8.07 -8.93
CA TYR A 63 -6.06 -9.05 -9.53
C TYR A 63 -6.96 -9.83 -8.55
N GLY A 64 -6.74 -9.68 -7.23
CA GLY A 64 -7.50 -10.33 -6.19
C GLY A 64 -7.85 -9.38 -5.04
N SER A 65 -9.05 -9.54 -4.48
CA SER A 65 -9.53 -8.72 -3.36
C SER A 65 -8.82 -9.02 -2.05
N GLU A 66 -8.40 -10.27 -1.84
CA GLU A 66 -7.67 -10.68 -0.64
C GLU A 66 -6.26 -10.10 -0.63
N GLU A 67 -5.57 -10.12 -1.77
CA GLU A 67 -4.25 -9.52 -1.94
C GLU A 67 -4.30 -8.01 -1.71
N LEU A 68 -5.29 -7.33 -2.31
CA LEU A 68 -5.53 -5.90 -2.07
C LEU A 68 -5.85 -5.60 -0.60
N GLY A 69 -6.69 -6.41 0.02
CA GLY A 69 -7.02 -6.30 1.44
C GLY A 69 -5.79 -6.45 2.32
N PHE A 70 -4.92 -7.42 2.02
CA PHE A 70 -3.65 -7.61 2.74
C PHE A 70 -2.74 -6.38 2.61
N VAL A 71 -2.54 -5.87 1.40
CA VAL A 71 -1.71 -4.69 1.15
C VAL A 71 -2.27 -3.47 1.88
N SER A 72 -3.58 -3.24 1.78
CA SER A 72 -4.25 -2.15 2.47
C SER A 72 -4.11 -2.25 3.99
N SER A 73 -4.23 -3.44 4.58
CA SER A 73 -4.00 -3.68 6.00
C SER A 73 -2.56 -3.37 6.41
N ALA A 74 -1.58 -3.79 5.59
CA ALA A 74 -0.17 -3.52 5.86
C ALA A 74 0.12 -2.01 5.89
N ILE A 75 -0.47 -1.25 4.95
CA ILE A 75 -0.40 0.20 4.92
C ILE A 75 -1.10 0.81 6.14
N GLY A 76 -2.31 0.36 6.46
CA GLY A 76 -3.09 0.87 7.59
C GLY A 76 -2.41 0.68 8.95
N ARG A 77 -1.61 -0.39 9.11
CA ARG A 77 -0.82 -0.64 10.32
C ARG A 77 0.43 0.23 10.43
N SER A 78 0.85 0.90 9.38
CA SER A 78 2.15 1.59 9.34
C SER A 78 2.34 2.61 10.46
N SER A 79 1.29 3.33 10.86
CA SER A 79 1.34 4.33 11.93
C SER A 79 1.70 3.74 13.31
N ALA A 80 1.46 2.46 13.53
CA ALA A 80 1.85 1.77 14.77
C ALA A 80 3.37 1.55 14.91
N TYR A 81 4.10 1.80 13.84
CA TYR A 81 5.56 1.60 13.74
C TYR A 81 6.34 2.92 13.73
N ASP A 82 5.79 3.98 14.30
CA ASP A 82 6.42 5.30 14.33
C ASP A 82 7.73 5.31 15.13
N ALA A 83 7.85 4.49 16.18
CA ALA A 83 9.07 4.38 16.96
C ALA A 83 10.06 3.34 16.35
N PRO A 84 11.38 3.57 16.41
CA PRO A 84 12.38 2.66 15.85
C PRO A 84 12.35 1.24 16.43
N SER A 85 11.83 1.06 17.63
CA SER A 85 11.75 -0.23 18.33
C SER A 85 10.31 -0.69 18.58
N ALA A 86 9.37 -0.29 17.73
CA ALA A 86 7.97 -0.68 17.90
C ALA A 86 7.81 -2.20 17.82
N SER A 87 7.46 -2.81 18.94
CA SER A 87 7.23 -4.26 19.00
C SER A 87 5.90 -4.65 18.38
N ALA A 88 5.84 -5.84 17.80
CA ALA A 88 4.60 -6.39 17.23
C ALA A 88 3.43 -6.46 18.26
N SER A 89 3.71 -6.44 19.56
CA SER A 89 2.70 -6.42 20.62
C SER A 89 1.92 -5.09 20.72
N ALA A 90 2.46 -3.99 20.20
CA ALA A 90 1.72 -2.72 20.10
C ALA A 90 0.52 -2.80 19.14
N ILE A 91 0.49 -3.82 18.27
CA ILE A 91 -0.53 -3.99 17.24
C ILE A 91 -1.72 -4.82 17.74
N SER A 92 -1.53 -5.65 18.79
CA SER A 92 -2.59 -6.54 19.29
C SER A 92 -3.78 -5.82 19.95
N SER A 93 -3.64 -4.54 20.27
CA SER A 93 -4.71 -3.66 20.75
C SER A 93 -5.36 -2.84 19.63
N LEU A 94 -4.89 -3.00 18.40
CA LEU A 94 -5.34 -2.21 17.27
C LEU A 94 -6.60 -2.81 16.63
N GLU A 95 -7.44 -1.93 16.29
CA GLU A 95 -8.62 -1.87 15.45
C GLU A 95 -8.88 -3.14 14.62
N SER A 96 -10.15 -3.41 14.38
CA SER A 96 -10.55 -4.52 13.52
C SER A 96 -9.82 -4.46 12.18
N GLU A 97 -9.52 -5.62 11.59
CA GLU A 97 -8.85 -5.74 10.29
C GLU A 97 -9.54 -4.87 9.21
N GLY A 98 -10.87 -4.77 9.25
CA GLY A 98 -11.64 -3.92 8.34
C GLY A 98 -11.28 -2.44 8.46
N LYS A 99 -11.05 -1.94 9.68
CA LYS A 99 -10.65 -0.55 9.90
C LYS A 99 -9.24 -0.27 9.38
N LEU A 100 -8.31 -1.21 9.57
CA LEU A 100 -6.96 -1.10 9.01
C LEU A 100 -6.99 -1.06 7.48
N ARG A 101 -7.83 -1.89 6.85
CA ARG A 101 -8.02 -1.88 5.41
C ARG A 101 -8.60 -0.54 4.92
N ALA A 102 -9.57 0.02 5.62
CA ALA A 102 -10.12 1.33 5.29
C ALA A 102 -9.06 2.43 5.39
N LEU A 103 -8.25 2.45 6.45
CA LEU A 103 -7.15 3.41 6.61
C LEU A 103 -6.13 3.32 5.46
N GLY A 104 -5.73 2.09 5.10
CA GLY A 104 -4.76 1.87 4.03
C GLY A 104 -5.25 2.25 2.65
N SER A 105 -6.57 2.19 2.40
CA SER A 105 -7.17 2.56 1.11
C SER A 105 -6.79 3.97 0.66
N SER A 106 -6.59 4.89 1.60
CA SER A 106 -6.23 6.29 1.33
C SER A 106 -4.90 6.47 0.59
N ARG A 107 -4.06 5.45 0.55
CA ARG A 107 -2.76 5.42 -0.14
C ARG A 107 -2.79 4.61 -1.43
N MET A 108 -3.95 4.08 -1.81
CA MET A 108 -4.11 3.24 -2.99
C MET A 108 -4.82 4.00 -4.11
N LEU A 109 -4.40 3.74 -5.35
CA LEU A 109 -4.94 4.36 -6.55
C LEU A 109 -5.33 3.28 -7.56
N PHE A 110 -6.39 3.50 -8.32
CA PHE A 110 -6.78 2.59 -9.38
C PHE A 110 -5.66 2.42 -10.39
N GLY A 111 -5.36 1.18 -10.73
CA GLY A 111 -4.43 0.79 -11.78
C GLY A 111 -5.03 -0.34 -12.62
N THR A 112 -4.61 -0.45 -13.86
CA THR A 112 -5.19 -1.41 -14.82
C THR A 112 -4.20 -2.41 -15.37
N ASP A 113 -2.91 -2.19 -15.14
CA ASP A 113 -1.83 -2.97 -15.79
C ASP A 113 -1.91 -2.96 -17.33
N HIS A 114 -2.65 -1.98 -17.91
CA HIS A 114 -2.72 -1.83 -19.36
C HIS A 114 -1.36 -1.39 -19.92
N PRO A 115 -0.87 -1.98 -21.05
CA PRO A 115 -1.58 -2.80 -22.03
C PRO A 115 -1.35 -4.32 -21.86
N PHE A 116 -1.00 -4.80 -20.68
CA PHE A 116 -0.79 -6.24 -20.47
C PHE A 116 -2.12 -7.02 -20.54
N PHE A 117 -2.03 -8.28 -20.91
CA PHE A 117 -3.16 -9.21 -21.06
C PHE A 117 -4.25 -8.69 -22.02
N PRO A 118 -3.90 -8.43 -23.31
CA PRO A 118 -4.88 -7.98 -24.27
C PRO A 118 -6.00 -9.02 -24.44
N PRO A 119 -7.21 -8.58 -24.80
CA PRO A 119 -8.31 -9.50 -25.11
C PRO A 119 -7.92 -10.49 -26.19
N LEU A 120 -8.32 -11.75 -26.01
CA LEU A 120 -8.08 -12.80 -27.00
C LEU A 120 -8.98 -12.61 -28.25
N ASN A 121 -10.12 -11.97 -28.08
CA ASN A 121 -11.05 -11.61 -29.15
C ASN A 121 -11.30 -10.10 -29.12
N GLY A 122 -11.45 -9.47 -30.27
CA GLY A 122 -11.58 -8.03 -30.41
C GLY A 122 -12.85 -7.41 -29.77
N THR A 123 -13.81 -8.25 -29.36
CA THR A 123 -15.04 -7.83 -28.67
C THR A 123 -14.94 -7.95 -27.14
N ASP A 124 -13.92 -8.58 -26.63
CA ASP A 124 -13.76 -8.81 -25.19
C ASP A 124 -13.25 -7.55 -24.50
N LYS A 125 -13.65 -7.38 -23.23
CA LYS A 125 -13.08 -6.35 -22.38
C LYS A 125 -11.66 -6.75 -21.93
N TRP A 126 -10.84 -5.76 -21.67
CA TRP A 126 -9.51 -5.99 -21.09
C TRP A 126 -9.63 -6.60 -19.69
N LYS A 127 -9.17 -7.84 -19.55
CA LYS A 127 -9.22 -8.56 -18.26
C LYS A 127 -8.52 -7.81 -17.14
N SER A 128 -7.34 -7.25 -17.43
CA SER A 128 -6.59 -6.47 -16.44
C SER A 128 -7.42 -5.32 -15.86
N VAL A 129 -8.26 -4.66 -16.67
CA VAL A 129 -9.15 -3.60 -16.18
C VAL A 129 -10.29 -4.17 -15.35
N THR A 130 -10.98 -5.19 -15.88
CA THR A 130 -12.18 -5.74 -15.23
C THR A 130 -11.86 -6.49 -13.95
N GLU A 131 -10.76 -7.24 -13.91
CA GLU A 131 -10.34 -8.00 -12.73
C GLU A 131 -9.84 -7.09 -11.61
N ASN A 132 -9.04 -6.07 -11.91
CA ASN A 132 -8.61 -5.11 -10.89
C ASN A 132 -9.79 -4.27 -10.35
N LEU A 133 -10.75 -3.90 -11.19
CA LEU A 133 -11.96 -3.23 -10.71
C LEU A 133 -12.81 -4.17 -9.83
N ALA A 134 -12.95 -5.43 -10.22
CA ALA A 134 -13.64 -6.44 -9.42
C ALA A 134 -12.93 -6.68 -8.08
N ALA A 135 -11.59 -6.72 -8.08
CA ALA A 135 -10.79 -6.84 -6.88
C ALA A 135 -11.06 -5.69 -5.90
N ILE A 136 -11.06 -4.43 -6.36
CA ILE A 136 -11.39 -3.26 -5.55
C ILE A 136 -12.78 -3.39 -4.93
N ASN A 137 -13.78 -3.79 -5.73
CA ASN A 137 -15.15 -3.95 -5.27
C ASN A 137 -15.33 -5.08 -4.25
N GLY A 138 -14.46 -6.09 -4.29
CA GLY A 138 -14.50 -7.27 -3.42
C GLY A 138 -13.73 -7.13 -2.11
N VAL A 139 -12.95 -6.07 -1.88
CA VAL A 139 -12.16 -5.95 -0.64
C VAL A 139 -13.06 -5.88 0.58
N ALA A 140 -12.98 -6.89 1.42
CA ALA A 140 -13.68 -6.90 2.70
C ALA A 140 -13.17 -5.78 3.63
N GLY A 141 -14.08 -5.00 4.19
CA GLY A 141 -13.76 -3.87 5.06
C GLY A 141 -13.58 -2.53 4.33
N TRP A 142 -13.71 -2.48 3.01
CA TRP A 142 -13.89 -1.25 2.26
C TRP A 142 -15.38 -0.98 2.04
N GLY A 143 -15.85 0.17 2.48
CA GLY A 143 -17.16 0.72 2.13
C GLY A 143 -17.14 1.41 0.77
N ASP A 144 -18.25 2.02 0.40
CA ASP A 144 -18.39 2.73 -0.88
C ASP A 144 -17.44 3.94 -0.97
N GLU A 145 -17.16 4.59 0.17
CA GLU A 145 -16.24 5.72 0.23
C GLU A 145 -14.80 5.29 -0.09
N GLU A 146 -14.30 4.21 0.50
CA GLU A 146 -12.95 3.68 0.23
C GLU A 146 -12.81 3.23 -1.22
N LYS A 147 -13.81 2.52 -1.75
CA LYS A 147 -13.82 2.07 -3.15
C LYS A 147 -13.80 3.26 -4.12
N ALA A 148 -14.65 4.26 -3.88
CA ALA A 148 -14.68 5.48 -4.69
C ALA A 148 -13.36 6.27 -4.57
N ALA A 149 -12.76 6.30 -3.38
CA ALA A 149 -11.48 6.96 -3.15
C ALA A 149 -10.35 6.30 -3.95
N VAL A 150 -10.26 4.97 -3.92
CA VAL A 150 -9.27 4.21 -4.70
C VAL A 150 -9.51 4.38 -6.20
N CYS A 151 -10.77 4.36 -6.65
CA CYS A 151 -11.11 4.51 -8.07
C CYS A 151 -10.87 5.92 -8.63
N GLY A 152 -10.77 6.97 -7.79
CA GLY A 152 -10.61 8.32 -8.34
C GLY A 152 -10.21 9.39 -7.33
N SER A 153 -10.93 9.55 -6.21
CA SER A 153 -10.75 10.71 -5.32
C SER A 153 -9.32 10.79 -4.72
N ASN A 154 -8.65 9.67 -4.49
CA ASN A 154 -7.27 9.66 -4.05
C ASN A 154 -6.33 10.30 -5.09
N ALA A 155 -6.51 9.98 -6.37
CA ALA A 155 -5.69 10.55 -7.43
C ALA A 155 -5.87 12.08 -7.50
N LEU A 156 -7.12 12.56 -7.45
CA LEU A 156 -7.42 14.00 -7.44
C LEU A 156 -6.72 14.69 -6.27
N ARG A 157 -6.81 14.13 -5.07
CA ARG A 157 -6.18 14.65 -3.85
C ARG A 157 -4.66 14.63 -3.92
N ILE A 158 -4.08 13.50 -4.32
CA ILE A 158 -2.62 13.29 -4.31
C ILE A 158 -1.92 14.15 -5.35
N PHE A 159 -2.49 14.26 -6.55
CA PHE A 159 -1.92 15.05 -7.65
C PHE A 159 -2.46 16.47 -7.74
N SER A 160 -3.32 16.88 -6.78
CA SER A 160 -3.93 18.22 -6.76
C SER A 160 -4.64 18.57 -8.08
N ILE A 161 -5.28 17.59 -8.71
CA ILE A 161 -6.08 17.75 -9.92
C ILE A 161 -7.43 18.38 -9.54
N ARG A 162 -7.81 19.43 -10.24
CA ARG A 162 -9.09 20.14 -10.07
C ARG A 162 -10.10 19.72 -11.14
#